data_ed489c6bf269288f1a787de72618bc1d
#
_entry.id   ed489c6bf269288f1a787de72618bc1d
#
_cell.length_a   1.000
_cell.length_b   1.000
_cell.length_c   1.000
_cell.angle_alpha   90.00
_cell.angle_beta   90.00
_cell.angle_gamma   90.00
#
_symmetry.space_group_name_H-M   'P 1'
#
loop_
_entity.id
_entity.type
_entity.pdbx_description
1 polymer ?
#
loop_
_entity_poly.entity_id
_entity_poly.type
_entity_poly.pdbx_seq_one_letter_code
_entity_poly.pdbx_strand_id
1 'polypeptide(L)'
;SAARAAPAPATAPAGTAAGTAAPRAQWRNWSGLHACTPRAIATPGTEAEIATLLSSPGGALRCVGAGHSFTALVPTDDILLSLDRFSGLVSHDAAASTATLRAGTRLAQVSRLLDEQGLALRNLPDVNVQSFAGSISTGTHGTGAGLQALHADVTALRLVTPDGRALICDAGRPDLLAAARVSLGCLGVVTEITTRVVPAYDLERHVRLLPIADLLDQADGLARTHRNFEMFYLPFTGHAAAITHDLYTGGEVLMPDSDDEETLADLRRLRDWMGWFPSGRRRLAGWLIGGMEDARARNRSWKLLSTSRPSKFNETEYHVPREQGIACLRDVIQALERRNEAYFPLEFRYVKGDDAWLSPFHGRDCCSIAVHAAHGEAHDYLLAEIGPILRRHGGRPHWGKLHDLRAAELAPLYPHWRDFLEVRRELDPRGRLLNPYLRTLLGVA
;
A
#
# COMPACT_ATOMS: atom_id res chain seq x y z
N SER A 1 91.52 -24.54 2.20
CA SER A 1 90.32 -24.73 1.32
C SER A 1 89.19 -23.87 1.80
N ALA A 2 88.98 -22.82 1.04
CA ALA A 2 87.85 -21.85 1.28
C ALA A 2 86.63 -22.35 0.57
N ALA A 3 85.54 -22.52 1.32
CA ALA A 3 84.20 -22.77 0.78
C ALA A 3 83.51 -21.47 0.45
N ARG A 4 83.15 -21.24 -0.78
CA ARG A 4 82.36 -20.12 -1.26
C ARG A 4 80.91 -20.30 -0.86
N ALA A 5 80.35 -19.29 -0.22
CA ALA A 5 78.91 -19.18 0.07
C ALA A 5 78.17 -18.78 -1.22
N ALA A 6 76.99 -19.45 -1.48
CA ALA A 6 76.10 -19.13 -2.60
C ALA A 6 75.17 -17.94 -2.26
N PRO A 7 74.78 -17.13 -3.22
CA PRO A 7 73.92 -16.00 -2.99
C PRO A 7 72.47 -16.43 -2.74
N ALA A 8 71.79 -15.72 -1.81
CA ALA A 8 70.41 -15.89 -1.45
C ALA A 8 69.47 -15.49 -2.62
N PRO A 9 68.28 -16.11 -2.79
CA PRO A 9 67.36 -15.75 -3.85
C PRO A 9 66.64 -14.42 -3.55
N ALA A 10 66.48 -13.61 -4.57
CA ALA A 10 65.76 -12.33 -4.53
C ALA A 10 64.28 -12.55 -4.18
N THR A 11 63.81 -11.81 -3.17
CA THR A 11 62.40 -11.69 -2.82
C THR A 11 61.63 -10.94 -3.92
N ALA A 12 60.65 -11.61 -4.55
CA ALA A 12 59.69 -11.00 -5.45
C ALA A 12 58.77 -10.00 -4.66
N PRO A 13 58.36 -8.91 -5.27
CA PRO A 13 57.48 -7.96 -4.61
C PRO A 13 56.09 -8.61 -4.38
N ALA A 14 55.58 -8.47 -3.15
CA ALA A 14 54.23 -8.86 -2.78
C ALA A 14 53.24 -8.10 -3.65
N GLY A 15 52.56 -8.81 -4.56
CA GLY A 15 51.42 -8.31 -5.29
C GLY A 15 50.34 -7.95 -4.29
N THR A 16 49.96 -6.70 -4.26
CA THR A 16 48.75 -6.24 -3.59
C THR A 16 47.56 -6.97 -4.20
N ALA A 17 47.05 -7.98 -3.51
CA ALA A 17 45.78 -8.58 -3.85
C ALA A 17 44.71 -7.46 -3.74
N ALA A 18 44.19 -7.06 -4.89
CA ALA A 18 42.99 -6.24 -4.94
C ALA A 18 41.88 -7.03 -4.24
N GLY A 19 41.55 -6.64 -3.04
CA GLY A 19 40.45 -7.20 -2.28
C GLY A 19 39.16 -7.04 -3.11
N THR A 20 38.64 -8.16 -3.60
CA THR A 20 37.31 -8.18 -4.20
C THR A 20 36.31 -7.72 -3.13
N ALA A 21 35.79 -6.51 -3.29
CA ALA A 21 34.75 -6.00 -2.43
C ALA A 21 33.61 -7.02 -2.39
N ALA A 22 33.13 -7.38 -1.21
CA ALA A 22 31.99 -8.27 -1.07
C ALA A 22 30.82 -7.75 -1.91
N PRO A 23 30.07 -8.63 -2.60
CA PRO A 23 28.95 -8.20 -3.42
C PRO A 23 27.95 -7.43 -2.56
N ARG A 24 27.53 -6.23 -3.03
CA ARG A 24 26.54 -5.42 -2.33
C ARG A 24 25.21 -6.15 -2.31
N ALA A 25 24.48 -6.05 -1.19
CA ALA A 25 23.15 -6.63 -1.06
C ALA A 25 22.19 -5.98 -2.08
N GLN A 26 21.44 -6.81 -2.80
CA GLN A 26 20.38 -6.35 -3.69
C GLN A 26 19.05 -6.30 -2.95
N TRP A 27 18.26 -5.28 -3.26
CA TRP A 27 16.86 -5.19 -2.85
C TRP A 27 15.96 -5.16 -4.08
N ARG A 28 14.80 -5.79 -3.95
CA ARG A 28 13.74 -5.79 -4.97
C ARG A 28 12.39 -5.68 -4.29
N ASN A 29 11.48 -4.87 -4.87
CA ASN A 29 10.11 -4.76 -4.35
C ASN A 29 9.29 -6.04 -4.63
N TRP A 30 8.14 -6.16 -3.96
CA TRP A 30 7.29 -7.35 -4.05
C TRP A 30 6.86 -7.67 -5.50
N SER A 31 6.48 -6.67 -6.29
CA SER A 31 6.08 -6.86 -7.69
C SER A 31 7.25 -7.21 -8.62
N GLY A 32 8.49 -6.95 -8.21
CA GLY A 32 9.68 -7.13 -9.04
C GLY A 32 9.94 -6.00 -10.04
N LEU A 33 9.10 -4.96 -10.09
CA LEU A 33 9.25 -3.84 -11.02
C LEU A 33 10.43 -2.93 -10.70
N HIS A 34 10.82 -2.85 -9.43
CA HIS A 34 11.89 -1.97 -8.96
C HIS A 34 12.90 -2.76 -8.13
N ALA A 35 14.16 -2.49 -8.40
CA ALA A 35 15.30 -3.06 -7.66
C ALA A 35 16.38 -2.00 -7.48
N CYS A 36 17.23 -2.18 -6.49
CA CYS A 36 18.44 -1.36 -6.30
C CYS A 36 19.54 -2.16 -5.61
N THR A 37 20.76 -1.63 -5.67
CA THR A 37 21.93 -2.18 -4.99
C THR A 37 22.50 -1.09 -4.07
N PRO A 38 21.87 -0.86 -2.89
CA PRO A 38 22.26 0.21 -2.01
C PRO A 38 23.66 0.00 -1.45
N ARG A 39 24.31 1.08 -1.06
CA ARG A 39 25.60 1.01 -0.36
C ARG A 39 25.49 0.24 0.96
N ALA A 40 24.35 0.40 1.66
CA ALA A 40 24.05 -0.31 2.89
C ALA A 40 22.54 -0.57 3.04
N ILE A 41 22.22 -1.71 3.65
CA ILE A 41 20.89 -1.99 4.23
C ILE A 41 21.06 -1.97 5.74
N ALA A 42 20.47 -0.97 6.40
CA ALA A 42 20.60 -0.75 7.84
C ALA A 42 19.33 -1.14 8.58
N THR A 43 19.47 -1.77 9.73
CA THR A 43 18.36 -2.13 10.63
C THR A 43 18.66 -1.58 12.02
N PRO A 44 18.51 -0.25 12.23
CA PRO A 44 18.79 0.39 13.50
C PRO A 44 17.84 -0.10 14.59
N GLY A 45 18.33 -0.14 15.84
CA GLY A 45 17.56 -0.50 17.02
C GLY A 45 17.19 0.69 17.89
N THR A 46 17.77 1.87 17.63
CA THR A 46 17.57 3.09 18.42
C THR A 46 17.40 4.31 17.51
N GLU A 47 16.75 5.35 18.02
CA GLU A 47 16.66 6.64 17.32
C GLU A 47 18.02 7.33 17.16
N ALA A 48 18.97 7.10 18.08
CA ALA A 48 20.33 7.61 17.96
C ALA A 48 21.07 6.99 16.76
N GLU A 49 20.89 5.69 16.52
CA GLU A 49 21.43 5.03 15.32
C GLU A 49 20.78 5.58 14.04
N ILE A 50 19.46 5.85 14.05
CA ILE A 50 18.76 6.49 12.93
C ILE A 50 19.31 7.89 12.68
N ALA A 51 19.49 8.70 13.72
CA ALA A 51 20.07 10.04 13.63
C ALA A 51 21.48 10.02 13.04
N THR A 52 22.29 9.06 13.44
CA THR A 52 23.65 8.86 12.91
C THR A 52 23.62 8.53 11.40
N LEU A 53 22.71 7.65 10.98
CA LEU A 53 22.55 7.29 9.57
C LEU A 53 22.07 8.49 8.72
N LEU A 54 21.12 9.27 9.24
CA LEU A 54 20.59 10.46 8.58
C LEU A 54 21.65 11.55 8.39
N SER A 55 22.48 11.77 9.41
CA SER A 55 23.53 12.80 9.37
C SER A 55 24.78 12.36 8.61
N SER A 56 24.94 11.06 8.29
CA SER A 56 26.07 10.58 7.50
C SER A 56 26.06 11.17 6.09
N PRO A 57 27.23 11.47 5.51
CA PRO A 57 27.31 11.95 4.13
C PRO A 57 26.89 10.85 3.16
N GLY A 58 26.26 11.24 2.06
CA GLY A 58 25.83 10.29 1.01
C GLY A 58 24.63 10.75 0.23
N GLY A 59 24.07 9.85 -0.57
CA GLY A 59 22.86 10.03 -1.36
C GLY A 59 21.57 9.90 -0.54
N ALA A 60 20.50 9.40 -1.14
CA ALA A 60 19.22 9.28 -0.46
C ALA A 60 19.21 8.14 0.57
N LEU A 61 18.70 8.42 1.78
CA LEU A 61 18.28 7.41 2.74
C LEU A 61 16.77 7.17 2.54
N ARG A 62 16.38 5.91 2.30
CA ARG A 62 14.97 5.55 2.16
C ARG A 62 14.58 4.45 3.13
N CYS A 63 13.44 4.65 3.80
CA CYS A 63 12.84 3.60 4.63
C CYS A 63 12.15 2.57 3.75
N VAL A 64 12.25 1.30 4.13
CA VAL A 64 11.55 0.20 3.51
C VAL A 64 10.75 -0.58 4.55
N GLY A 65 9.49 -0.86 4.23
CA GLY A 65 8.64 -1.80 4.96
C GLY A 65 8.58 -3.15 4.25
N ALA A 66 7.38 -3.59 3.86
CA ALA A 66 7.19 -4.84 3.13
C ALA A 66 7.56 -4.77 1.63
N GLY A 67 7.88 -3.58 1.11
CA GLY A 67 8.21 -3.40 -0.31
C GLY A 67 7.02 -3.61 -1.26
N HIS A 68 5.80 -3.34 -0.82
CA HIS A 68 4.58 -3.58 -1.60
C HIS A 68 4.16 -2.43 -2.53
N SER A 69 4.80 -1.27 -2.48
CA SER A 69 4.55 -0.20 -3.43
C SER A 69 5.02 -0.59 -4.83
N PHE A 70 4.18 -0.33 -5.83
CA PHE A 70 4.47 -0.58 -7.25
C PHE A 70 5.26 0.59 -7.88
N THR A 71 5.33 1.72 -7.20
CA THR A 71 6.13 2.89 -7.61
C THR A 71 7.51 2.88 -6.97
N ALA A 72 8.45 3.65 -7.53
CA ALA A 72 9.86 3.69 -7.09
C ALA A 72 10.10 4.55 -5.84
N LEU A 73 9.20 4.49 -4.84
CA LEU A 73 9.32 5.25 -3.59
C LEU A 73 10.55 4.84 -2.76
N VAL A 74 10.98 3.58 -2.85
CA VAL A 74 11.99 2.98 -1.97
C VAL A 74 13.39 2.93 -2.58
N PRO A 75 13.61 2.60 -3.87
CA PRO A 75 14.95 2.38 -4.41
C PRO A 75 15.91 3.54 -4.11
N THR A 76 17.13 3.19 -3.71
CA THR A 76 18.25 4.11 -3.48
C THR A 76 19.57 3.40 -3.68
N ASP A 77 20.61 4.14 -4.07
CA ASP A 77 21.98 3.63 -4.18
C ASP A 77 22.77 3.81 -2.87
N ASP A 78 22.23 4.56 -1.90
CA ASP A 78 22.94 4.85 -0.64
C ASP A 78 22.45 3.96 0.51
N ILE A 79 21.44 4.36 1.29
CA ILE A 79 20.99 3.61 2.47
C ILE A 79 19.53 3.22 2.35
N LEU A 80 19.26 1.91 2.38
CA LEU A 80 17.95 1.37 2.74
C LEU A 80 17.89 1.14 4.24
N LEU A 81 16.86 1.71 4.88
CA LEU A 81 16.65 1.61 6.32
C LEU A 81 15.41 0.77 6.59
N SER A 82 15.58 -0.39 7.22
CA SER A 82 14.48 -1.22 7.73
C SER A 82 14.18 -0.86 9.19
N LEU A 83 12.90 -0.69 9.48
CA LEU A 83 12.41 -0.47 10.85
C LEU A 83 11.96 -1.78 11.54
N ASP A 84 12.37 -2.94 11.07
CA ASP A 84 11.92 -4.23 11.61
C ASP A 84 12.25 -4.40 13.10
N ARG A 85 13.30 -3.73 13.61
CA ARG A 85 13.61 -3.67 15.04
C ARG A 85 12.76 -2.67 15.83
N PHE A 86 12.05 -1.77 15.15
CA PHE A 86 11.04 -0.88 15.74
C PHE A 86 9.66 -1.53 15.58
N SER A 87 9.41 -2.59 16.33
CA SER A 87 8.17 -3.36 16.27
C SER A 87 7.58 -3.55 17.67
N GLY A 88 6.26 -3.63 17.74
CA GLY A 88 5.50 -3.91 18.94
C GLY A 88 4.60 -2.77 19.42
N LEU A 89 3.79 -3.07 20.42
CA LEU A 89 2.94 -2.13 21.14
C LEU A 89 3.77 -1.42 22.19
N VAL A 90 3.76 -0.09 22.20
CA VAL A 90 4.44 0.73 23.21
C VAL A 90 3.54 0.97 24.41
N SER A 91 2.30 1.41 24.17
CA SER A 91 1.31 1.70 25.20
C SER A 91 -0.09 1.81 24.60
N HIS A 92 -1.10 1.79 25.45
CA HIS A 92 -2.45 2.21 25.09
C HIS A 92 -3.06 3.08 26.20
N ASP A 93 -3.94 3.98 25.82
CA ASP A 93 -4.69 4.86 26.72
C ASP A 93 -6.18 4.60 26.51
N ALA A 94 -6.79 3.95 27.51
CA ALA A 94 -8.21 3.61 27.45
C ALA A 94 -9.11 4.86 27.52
N ALA A 95 -8.69 5.91 28.26
CA ALA A 95 -9.48 7.14 28.38
C ALA A 95 -9.47 7.94 27.06
N ALA A 96 -8.33 7.99 26.38
CA ALA A 96 -8.19 8.64 25.09
C ALA A 96 -8.61 7.74 23.90
N SER A 97 -8.87 6.46 24.14
CA SER A 97 -9.13 5.45 23.10
C SER A 97 -8.03 5.45 22.04
N THR A 98 -6.78 5.42 22.47
CA THR A 98 -5.61 5.42 21.57
C THR A 98 -4.62 4.32 21.94
N ALA A 99 -3.82 3.92 20.97
CA ALA A 99 -2.68 3.03 21.15
C ALA A 99 -1.46 3.59 20.42
N THR A 100 -0.29 3.44 21.01
CA THR A 100 1.00 3.79 20.40
C THR A 100 1.75 2.53 20.02
N LEU A 101 2.10 2.43 18.76
CA LEU A 101 2.82 1.30 18.18
C LEU A 101 4.13 1.78 17.56
N ARG A 102 5.15 0.91 17.56
CA ARG A 102 6.39 1.16 16.83
C ARG A 102 6.15 1.06 15.32
N ALA A 103 6.78 1.94 14.57
CA ALA A 103 6.51 2.22 13.17
C ALA A 103 6.73 1.03 12.22
N GLY A 104 7.68 0.15 12.54
CA GLY A 104 7.99 -1.05 11.75
C GLY A 104 7.04 -2.23 11.98
N THR A 105 6.10 -2.14 12.92
CA THR A 105 5.14 -3.21 13.21
C THR A 105 4.30 -3.50 11.97
N ARG A 106 4.22 -4.77 11.56
CA ARG A 106 3.36 -5.19 10.44
C ARG A 106 1.89 -5.11 10.83
N LEU A 107 1.00 -4.76 9.89
CA LEU A 107 -0.44 -4.60 10.20
C LEU A 107 -1.08 -5.87 10.78
N ALA A 108 -0.66 -7.05 10.32
CA ALA A 108 -1.09 -8.31 10.93
C ALA A 108 -0.68 -8.40 12.41
N GLN A 109 0.52 -7.94 12.75
CA GLN A 109 1.00 -7.91 14.14
C GLN A 109 0.32 -6.79 14.94
N VAL A 110 0.08 -5.62 14.36
CA VAL A 110 -0.72 -4.54 14.97
C VAL A 110 -2.07 -5.09 15.42
N SER A 111 -2.77 -5.77 14.51
CA SER A 111 -4.10 -6.35 14.79
C SER A 111 -4.07 -7.36 15.94
N ARG A 112 -3.09 -8.26 15.95
CA ARG A 112 -2.94 -9.25 17.03
C ARG A 112 -2.61 -8.60 18.36
N LEU A 113 -1.65 -7.66 18.39
CA LEU A 113 -1.25 -6.98 19.63
C LEU A 113 -2.40 -6.16 20.23
N LEU A 114 -3.22 -5.52 19.40
CA LEU A 114 -4.39 -4.79 19.86
C LEU A 114 -5.49 -5.76 20.35
N ASP A 115 -5.73 -6.85 19.65
CA ASP A 115 -6.74 -7.86 20.03
C ASP A 115 -6.41 -8.49 21.40
N GLU A 116 -5.14 -8.73 21.70
CA GLU A 116 -4.66 -9.18 23.01
C GLU A 116 -4.99 -8.19 24.16
N GLN A 117 -5.22 -6.92 23.83
CA GLN A 117 -5.64 -5.86 24.76
C GLN A 117 -7.15 -5.61 24.72
N GLY A 118 -7.92 -6.40 23.98
CA GLY A 118 -9.35 -6.16 23.75
C GLY A 118 -9.65 -4.96 22.87
N LEU A 119 -8.69 -4.56 22.02
CA LEU A 119 -8.75 -3.40 21.14
C LEU A 119 -8.66 -3.81 19.65
N ALA A 120 -9.05 -2.92 18.77
CA ALA A 120 -8.93 -3.10 17.32
C ALA A 120 -8.72 -1.76 16.59
N LEU A 121 -8.13 -1.81 15.41
CA LEU A 121 -8.25 -0.73 14.44
C LEU A 121 -9.68 -0.67 13.91
N ARG A 122 -10.18 0.53 13.63
CA ARG A 122 -11.54 0.74 13.14
C ARG A 122 -11.78 0.10 11.78
N ASN A 123 -10.77 0.11 10.93
CA ASN A 123 -10.81 -0.51 9.60
C ASN A 123 -9.43 -1.05 9.24
N LEU A 124 -9.36 -1.90 8.23
CA LEU A 124 -8.12 -2.50 7.75
C LEU A 124 -8.13 -2.60 6.23
N PRO A 125 -6.94 -2.54 5.59
CA PRO A 125 -6.80 -2.87 4.18
C PRO A 125 -6.90 -4.40 3.99
N ASP A 126 -7.13 -4.80 2.74
CA ASP A 126 -7.12 -6.21 2.38
C ASP A 126 -5.76 -6.89 2.64
N VAL A 127 -4.65 -6.20 2.34
CA VAL A 127 -3.28 -6.71 2.54
C VAL A 127 -2.69 -6.19 3.85
N ASN A 128 -2.32 -7.09 4.77
CA ASN A 128 -1.85 -6.77 6.12
C ASN A 128 -0.35 -7.03 6.37
N VAL A 129 0.41 -7.35 5.32
CA VAL A 129 1.88 -7.55 5.42
C VAL A 129 2.66 -6.23 5.46
N GLN A 130 2.02 -5.12 5.15
CA GLN A 130 2.61 -3.79 5.17
C GLN A 130 3.07 -3.41 6.59
N SER A 131 4.19 -2.66 6.69
CA SER A 131 4.51 -1.98 7.95
C SER A 131 3.52 -0.85 8.22
N PHE A 132 3.25 -0.55 9.47
CA PHE A 132 2.28 0.49 9.83
C PHE A 132 2.71 1.85 9.27
N ALA A 133 3.98 2.24 9.44
CA ALA A 133 4.48 3.49 8.86
C ALA A 133 4.39 3.52 7.33
N GLY A 134 4.72 2.41 6.67
CA GLY A 134 4.61 2.32 5.22
C GLY A 134 3.17 2.46 4.73
N SER A 135 2.22 1.84 5.42
CA SER A 135 0.80 1.90 5.06
C SER A 135 0.21 3.31 5.17
N ILE A 136 0.47 4.01 6.28
CA ILE A 136 -0.04 5.39 6.45
C ILE A 136 0.65 6.36 5.48
N SER A 137 1.96 6.20 5.24
CA SER A 137 2.75 7.12 4.41
C SER A 137 2.28 7.19 2.95
N THR A 138 1.56 6.18 2.46
CA THR A 138 1.06 6.10 1.07
C THR A 138 -0.46 6.18 0.96
N GLY A 139 -1.18 6.32 2.08
CA GLY A 139 -2.64 6.47 2.06
C GLY A 139 -3.41 5.15 2.01
N THR A 140 -2.86 4.06 2.57
CA THR A 140 -3.54 2.76 2.63
C THR A 140 -4.90 2.86 3.33
N HIS A 141 -5.89 2.20 2.75
CA HIS A 141 -7.29 2.24 3.18
C HIS A 141 -7.94 0.86 3.11
N GLY A 142 -9.08 0.72 3.78
CA GLY A 142 -10.02 -0.38 3.59
C GLY A 142 -11.23 0.08 2.78
N THR A 143 -12.40 -0.46 3.09
CA THR A 143 -13.67 -0.02 2.49
C THR A 143 -14.68 0.36 3.56
N GLY A 144 -15.60 1.27 3.23
CA GLY A 144 -16.73 1.69 4.03
C GLY A 144 -17.07 3.16 3.79
N ALA A 145 -18.31 3.46 3.41
CA ALA A 145 -18.73 4.83 3.11
C ALA A 145 -18.61 5.79 4.31
N GLY A 146 -18.68 5.26 5.53
CA GLY A 146 -18.48 6.00 6.78
C GLY A 146 -17.06 5.85 7.38
N LEU A 147 -16.15 5.15 6.73
CA LEU A 147 -14.84 4.80 7.25
C LEU A 147 -13.72 5.47 6.45
N GLN A 148 -12.80 6.09 7.17
CA GLN A 148 -11.64 6.77 6.61
C GLN A 148 -10.45 5.80 6.39
N ALA A 149 -9.43 6.27 5.69
CA ALA A 149 -8.15 5.56 5.54
C ALA A 149 -7.40 5.48 6.88
N LEU A 150 -6.43 4.56 6.98
CA LEU A 150 -5.70 4.29 8.23
C LEU A 150 -5.04 5.52 8.84
N HIS A 151 -4.45 6.37 8.02
CA HIS A 151 -3.75 7.58 8.46
C HIS A 151 -4.68 8.61 9.11
N ALA A 152 -5.96 8.60 8.82
CA ALA A 152 -6.92 9.56 9.39
C ALA A 152 -7.17 9.32 10.88
N ASP A 153 -6.97 8.10 11.37
CA ASP A 153 -7.06 7.78 12.79
C ASP A 153 -5.75 8.07 13.57
N VAL A 154 -4.67 8.44 12.90
CA VAL A 154 -3.40 8.79 13.53
C VAL A 154 -3.53 10.15 14.23
N THR A 155 -3.26 10.15 15.54
CA THR A 155 -3.34 11.35 16.39
C THR A 155 -1.98 11.93 16.73
N ALA A 156 -0.93 11.13 16.66
CA ALA A 156 0.45 11.61 16.81
C ALA A 156 1.44 10.71 16.06
N LEU A 157 2.52 11.33 15.60
CA LEU A 157 3.68 10.66 15.02
C LEU A 157 4.95 11.15 15.71
N ARG A 158 5.84 10.22 16.03
CA ARG A 158 7.21 10.52 16.42
C ARG A 158 8.13 10.16 15.27
N LEU A 159 8.98 11.10 14.88
CA LEU A 159 9.91 10.89 13.76
C LEU A 159 11.27 11.50 14.06
N VAL A 160 12.32 10.96 13.45
CA VAL A 160 13.67 11.50 13.47
C VAL A 160 13.89 12.25 12.16
N THR A 161 14.19 13.53 12.26
CA THR A 161 14.45 14.41 11.11
C THR A 161 15.90 14.27 10.60
N PRO A 162 16.20 14.67 9.37
CA PRO A 162 17.56 14.56 8.80
C PRO A 162 18.66 15.29 9.57
N ASP A 163 18.33 16.26 10.40
CA ASP A 163 19.26 16.91 11.33
C ASP A 163 19.46 16.14 12.66
N GLY A 164 18.87 14.94 12.78
CA GLY A 164 19.03 14.03 13.92
C GLY A 164 18.11 14.32 15.11
N ARG A 165 17.21 15.30 15.02
CA ARG A 165 16.27 15.62 16.12
C ARG A 165 15.06 14.72 16.09
N ALA A 166 14.58 14.33 17.28
CA ALA A 166 13.25 13.73 17.41
C ALA A 166 12.17 14.83 17.35
N LEU A 167 11.15 14.61 16.56
CA LEU A 167 10.04 15.54 16.36
C LEU A 167 8.72 14.82 16.64
N ILE A 168 7.83 15.47 17.39
CA ILE A 168 6.47 14.99 17.62
C ILE A 168 5.51 15.85 16.80
N CYS A 169 4.71 15.19 15.98
CA CYS A 169 3.63 15.75 15.19
C CYS A 169 2.31 15.31 15.83
N ASP A 170 1.60 16.23 16.45
CA ASP A 170 0.35 15.97 17.17
C ASP A 170 -0.62 17.15 17.06
N ALA A 171 -1.70 17.13 17.84
CA ALA A 171 -2.71 18.18 17.85
C ALA A 171 -2.16 19.57 18.25
N GLY A 172 -1.02 19.66 18.91
CA GLY A 172 -0.34 20.92 19.20
C GLY A 172 0.31 21.58 17.97
N ARG A 173 0.45 20.80 16.88
CA ARG A 173 0.96 21.24 15.57
C ARG A 173 0.11 20.64 14.46
N PRO A 174 -1.14 21.09 14.30
CA PRO A 174 -2.12 20.43 13.43
C PRO A 174 -1.69 20.37 11.95
N ASP A 175 -1.06 21.42 11.44
CA ASP A 175 -0.57 21.44 10.06
C ASP A 175 0.57 20.44 9.83
N LEU A 176 1.48 20.34 10.80
CA LEU A 176 2.58 19.38 10.73
C LEU A 176 2.04 17.94 10.82
N LEU A 177 1.05 17.67 11.67
CA LEU A 177 0.39 16.37 11.74
C LEU A 177 -0.33 16.04 10.42
N ALA A 178 -1.04 16.99 9.83
CA ALA A 178 -1.73 16.82 8.56
C ALA A 178 -0.74 16.52 7.41
N ALA A 179 0.43 17.16 7.41
CA ALA A 179 1.51 16.87 6.47
C ALA A 179 2.14 15.48 6.71
N ALA A 180 2.35 15.11 7.96
CA ALA A 180 3.10 13.91 8.33
C ALA A 180 2.32 12.60 8.16
N ARG A 181 0.98 12.62 8.25
CA ARG A 181 0.12 11.44 8.13
C ARG A 181 0.28 10.71 6.80
N VAL A 182 0.43 11.46 5.69
CA VAL A 182 0.74 10.92 4.35
C VAL A 182 1.92 11.70 3.80
N SER A 183 3.13 11.24 4.08
CA SER A 183 4.36 12.01 3.79
C SER A 183 5.31 11.34 2.80
N LEU A 184 4.98 10.16 2.27
CA LEU A 184 5.84 9.39 1.37
C LEU A 184 7.25 9.13 1.94
N GLY A 185 7.40 9.25 3.27
CA GLY A 185 8.69 9.17 3.95
C GLY A 185 9.63 10.34 3.67
N CYS A 186 9.08 11.53 3.33
CA CYS A 186 9.87 12.71 2.94
C CYS A 186 10.14 13.71 4.09
N LEU A 187 9.54 13.52 5.27
CA LEU A 187 9.64 14.47 6.39
C LEU A 187 10.57 13.99 7.50
N GLY A 188 10.82 12.71 7.58
CA GLY A 188 11.65 12.08 8.61
C GLY A 188 11.43 10.57 8.64
N VAL A 189 12.18 9.90 9.47
CA VAL A 189 12.02 8.46 9.76
C VAL A 189 11.04 8.33 10.92
N VAL A 190 9.83 7.83 10.64
CA VAL A 190 8.80 7.60 11.67
C VAL A 190 9.24 6.45 12.58
N THR A 191 9.21 6.65 13.89
CA THR A 191 9.58 5.64 14.88
C THR A 191 8.41 5.15 15.72
N GLU A 192 7.42 6.01 16.00
CA GLU A 192 6.20 5.65 16.71
C GLU A 192 4.98 6.29 16.09
N ILE A 193 3.85 5.59 16.19
CA ILE A 193 2.54 6.00 15.65
C ILE A 193 1.52 5.84 16.78
N THR A 194 0.86 6.93 17.15
CA THR A 194 -0.30 6.90 18.02
C THR A 194 -1.56 6.99 17.18
N THR A 195 -2.43 6.02 17.31
CA THR A 195 -3.67 5.92 16.53
C THR A 195 -4.88 5.73 17.40
N ARG A 196 -6.04 6.20 16.95
CA ARG A 196 -7.33 5.87 17.57
C ARG A 196 -7.58 4.38 17.44
N VAL A 197 -8.14 3.80 18.48
CA VAL A 197 -8.57 2.40 18.53
C VAL A 197 -10.00 2.31 19.02
N VAL A 198 -10.63 1.18 18.77
CA VAL A 198 -11.97 0.84 19.24
C VAL A 198 -11.92 -0.46 20.04
N PRO A 199 -12.91 -0.78 20.89
CA PRO A 199 -13.03 -2.11 21.46
C PRO A 199 -12.98 -3.19 20.37
N ALA A 200 -12.33 -4.31 20.67
CA ALA A 200 -12.31 -5.45 19.76
C ALA A 200 -13.73 -5.86 19.38
N TYR A 201 -13.96 -6.16 18.13
CA TYR A 201 -15.30 -6.46 17.59
C TYR A 201 -15.24 -7.61 16.59
N ASP A 202 -16.36 -8.29 16.45
CA ASP A 202 -16.56 -9.33 15.46
C ASP A 202 -17.41 -8.84 14.30
N LEU A 203 -17.21 -9.45 13.15
CA LEU A 203 -17.96 -9.16 11.92
C LEU A 203 -18.60 -10.43 11.37
N GLU A 204 -19.71 -10.26 10.68
CA GLU A 204 -20.22 -11.21 9.70
C GLU A 204 -19.91 -10.66 8.30
N ARG A 205 -19.21 -11.46 7.49
CA ARG A 205 -18.99 -11.20 6.06
C ARG A 205 -20.01 -12.00 5.26
N HIS A 206 -20.60 -11.33 4.26
CA HIS A 206 -21.48 -11.99 3.29
C HIS A 206 -20.96 -11.69 1.88
N VAL A 207 -20.71 -12.72 1.09
CA VAL A 207 -20.28 -12.64 -0.30
C VAL A 207 -21.40 -13.14 -1.20
N ARG A 208 -21.85 -12.33 -2.15
CA ARG A 208 -22.87 -12.66 -3.13
C ARG A 208 -22.36 -12.38 -4.54
N LEU A 209 -22.58 -13.31 -5.45
CA LEU A 209 -22.31 -13.11 -6.88
C LEU A 209 -23.58 -12.61 -7.57
N LEU A 210 -23.52 -11.41 -8.12
CA LEU A 210 -24.65 -10.72 -8.72
C LEU A 210 -24.31 -10.27 -10.15
N PRO A 211 -25.31 -10.19 -11.06
CA PRO A 211 -25.16 -9.51 -12.34
C PRO A 211 -24.65 -8.09 -12.11
N ILE A 212 -23.63 -7.68 -12.88
CA ILE A 212 -23.00 -6.37 -12.68
C ILE A 212 -23.97 -5.19 -12.83
N ALA A 213 -24.93 -5.28 -13.77
CA ALA A 213 -25.92 -4.23 -13.96
C ALA A 213 -26.73 -3.99 -12.69
N ASP A 214 -27.23 -5.08 -12.06
CA ASP A 214 -28.02 -5.02 -10.83
C ASP A 214 -27.20 -4.46 -9.66
N LEU A 215 -25.92 -4.88 -9.57
CA LEU A 215 -25.04 -4.45 -8.49
C LEU A 215 -24.68 -2.97 -8.61
N LEU A 216 -24.44 -2.46 -9.81
CA LEU A 216 -24.16 -1.03 -10.03
C LEU A 216 -25.32 -0.13 -9.59
N ASP A 217 -26.57 -0.58 -9.81
CA ASP A 217 -27.76 0.16 -9.38
C ASP A 217 -27.97 0.10 -7.84
N GLN A 218 -27.50 -0.97 -7.18
CA GLN A 218 -27.63 -1.18 -5.74
C GLN A 218 -26.45 -0.63 -4.93
N ALA A 219 -25.31 -0.35 -5.56
CA ALA A 219 -24.02 -0.11 -4.90
C ALA A 219 -24.09 0.98 -3.81
N ASP A 220 -24.66 2.15 -4.12
CA ASP A 220 -24.79 3.24 -3.15
C ASP A 220 -25.74 2.92 -2.00
N GLY A 221 -26.78 2.11 -2.25
CA GLY A 221 -27.65 1.59 -1.22
C GLY A 221 -26.93 0.66 -0.25
N LEU A 222 -26.18 -0.31 -0.80
CA LEU A 222 -25.37 -1.25 -0.02
C LEU A 222 -24.28 -0.53 0.79
N ALA A 223 -23.62 0.47 0.21
CA ALA A 223 -22.61 1.27 0.89
C ALA A 223 -23.17 2.09 2.07
N ARG A 224 -24.44 2.51 2.01
CA ARG A 224 -25.12 3.22 3.11
C ARG A 224 -25.67 2.29 4.18
N THR A 225 -26.06 1.08 3.80
CA THR A 225 -26.74 0.14 4.71
C THR A 225 -25.75 -0.71 5.51
N HIS A 226 -24.64 -1.13 4.86
CA HIS A 226 -23.65 -1.99 5.48
C HIS A 226 -22.45 -1.22 6.02
N ARG A 227 -21.85 -1.72 7.09
CA ARG A 227 -20.65 -1.13 7.69
C ARG A 227 -19.49 -1.05 6.69
N ASN A 228 -19.21 -2.16 6.01
CA ASN A 228 -18.25 -2.23 4.93
C ASN A 228 -18.95 -2.81 3.69
N PHE A 229 -18.68 -2.23 2.56
CA PHE A 229 -19.13 -2.74 1.27
C PHE A 229 -18.03 -2.53 0.23
N GLU A 230 -17.77 -3.57 -0.53
CA GLU A 230 -16.90 -3.55 -1.70
C GLU A 230 -17.44 -4.49 -2.76
N MET A 231 -17.00 -4.32 -3.98
CA MET A 231 -17.29 -5.26 -5.04
C MET A 231 -16.05 -5.59 -5.87
N PHE A 232 -16.01 -6.82 -6.36
CA PHE A 232 -15.01 -7.31 -7.29
C PHE A 232 -15.70 -7.71 -8.58
N TYR A 233 -15.50 -6.90 -9.63
CA TYR A 233 -16.00 -7.26 -10.95
C TYR A 233 -15.08 -8.32 -11.59
N LEU A 234 -15.68 -9.39 -12.08
CA LEU A 234 -14.98 -10.49 -12.75
C LEU A 234 -15.02 -10.24 -14.28
N PRO A 235 -13.88 -9.86 -14.89
CA PRO A 235 -13.86 -9.54 -16.31
C PRO A 235 -14.37 -10.68 -17.19
N PHE A 236 -15.14 -10.34 -18.22
CA PHE A 236 -15.77 -11.28 -19.15
C PHE A 236 -16.78 -12.26 -18.55
N THR A 237 -17.35 -11.97 -17.38
CA THR A 237 -18.38 -12.81 -16.77
C THR A 237 -19.75 -12.16 -16.76
N GLY A 238 -19.79 -10.82 -16.78
CA GLY A 238 -21.00 -10.03 -16.55
C GLY A 238 -21.46 -10.03 -15.09
N HIS A 239 -20.62 -10.56 -14.15
CA HIS A 239 -20.92 -10.69 -12.74
C HIS A 239 -19.86 -10.03 -11.87
N ALA A 240 -20.25 -9.65 -10.66
CA ALA A 240 -19.36 -9.16 -9.63
C ALA A 240 -19.70 -9.79 -8.28
N ALA A 241 -18.67 -9.98 -7.46
CA ALA A 241 -18.83 -10.35 -6.06
C ALA A 241 -19.14 -9.07 -5.25
N ALA A 242 -20.31 -9.03 -4.62
CA ALA A 242 -20.66 -8.05 -3.62
C ALA A 242 -20.25 -8.59 -2.24
N ILE A 243 -19.36 -7.87 -1.55
CA ILE A 243 -18.87 -8.25 -0.22
C ILE A 243 -19.33 -7.22 0.79
N THR A 244 -20.10 -7.64 1.77
CA THR A 244 -20.53 -6.80 2.89
C THR A 244 -20.01 -7.34 4.20
N HIS A 245 -19.76 -6.43 5.16
CA HIS A 245 -19.44 -6.78 6.53
C HIS A 245 -20.30 -5.96 7.46
N ASP A 246 -20.87 -6.61 8.45
CA ASP A 246 -21.65 -5.97 9.51
C ASP A 246 -21.21 -6.47 10.88
N LEU A 247 -21.46 -5.68 11.93
CA LEU A 247 -21.16 -6.07 13.31
C LEU A 247 -21.91 -7.36 13.67
N TYR A 248 -21.21 -8.27 14.31
CA TYR A 248 -21.75 -9.55 14.76
C TYR A 248 -21.54 -9.74 16.26
N THR A 249 -22.59 -10.11 16.97
CA THR A 249 -22.56 -10.27 18.44
C THR A 249 -22.87 -11.70 18.90
N GLY A 250 -23.08 -12.64 17.98
CA GLY A 250 -23.49 -14.01 18.30
C GLY A 250 -22.39 -14.92 18.87
N GLY A 251 -21.13 -14.51 18.80
CA GLY A 251 -19.99 -15.27 19.37
C GLY A 251 -19.59 -16.54 18.60
N GLU A 252 -20.37 -16.98 17.61
CA GLU A 252 -20.03 -18.13 16.78
C GLU A 252 -18.95 -17.78 15.74
N VAL A 253 -17.94 -18.62 15.63
CA VAL A 253 -16.91 -18.51 14.58
C VAL A 253 -17.28 -19.39 13.40
N LEU A 254 -17.32 -18.80 12.22
CA LEU A 254 -17.52 -19.48 10.95
C LEU A 254 -16.46 -18.96 9.96
N MET A 255 -15.49 -19.80 9.61
CA MET A 255 -14.39 -19.41 8.71
C MET A 255 -14.20 -20.52 7.68
N PRO A 256 -14.98 -20.49 6.57
CA PRO A 256 -14.81 -21.44 5.48
C PRO A 256 -13.46 -21.21 4.79
N ASP A 257 -12.95 -22.25 4.14
CA ASP A 257 -11.75 -22.13 3.30
C ASP A 257 -12.01 -21.14 2.16
N SER A 258 -10.95 -20.38 1.78
CA SER A 258 -11.03 -19.47 0.64
C SER A 258 -10.79 -20.23 -0.66
N ASP A 259 -11.65 -19.98 -1.66
CA ASP A 259 -11.52 -20.47 -3.04
C ASP A 259 -11.02 -19.37 -4.02
N ASP A 260 -10.58 -18.23 -3.50
CA ASP A 260 -10.18 -17.06 -4.30
C ASP A 260 -9.08 -17.40 -5.32
N GLU A 261 -8.06 -18.15 -4.91
CA GLU A 261 -6.96 -18.55 -5.81
C GLU A 261 -7.41 -19.56 -6.86
N GLU A 262 -8.31 -20.47 -6.53
CA GLU A 262 -8.90 -21.41 -7.48
C GLU A 262 -9.77 -20.69 -8.49
N THR A 263 -10.61 -19.77 -8.05
CA THR A 263 -11.43 -18.91 -8.91
C THR A 263 -10.56 -18.10 -9.86
N LEU A 264 -9.47 -17.51 -9.39
CA LEU A 264 -8.53 -16.77 -10.21
C LEU A 264 -7.86 -17.67 -11.26
N ALA A 265 -7.46 -18.89 -10.86
CA ALA A 265 -6.88 -19.86 -11.78
C ALA A 265 -7.88 -20.30 -12.87
N ASP A 266 -9.15 -20.48 -12.52
CA ASP A 266 -10.21 -20.83 -13.47
C ASP A 266 -10.51 -19.70 -14.44
N LEU A 267 -10.56 -18.46 -13.98
CA LEU A 267 -10.69 -17.29 -14.86
C LEU A 267 -9.54 -17.19 -15.86
N ARG A 268 -8.31 -17.48 -15.40
CA ARG A 268 -7.13 -17.51 -16.26
C ARG A 268 -7.22 -18.63 -17.31
N ARG A 269 -7.56 -19.86 -16.89
CA ARG A 269 -7.74 -20.99 -17.80
C ARG A 269 -8.80 -20.70 -18.85
N LEU A 270 -9.92 -20.11 -18.46
CA LEU A 270 -11.00 -19.74 -19.35
C LEU A 270 -10.56 -18.68 -20.37
N ARG A 271 -9.77 -17.67 -19.95
CA ARG A 271 -9.15 -16.72 -20.85
C ARG A 271 -8.23 -17.40 -21.86
N ASP A 272 -7.33 -18.24 -21.39
CA ASP A 272 -6.32 -18.91 -22.23
C ASP A 272 -6.98 -19.84 -23.26
N TRP A 273 -8.09 -20.50 -22.88
CA TRP A 273 -8.79 -21.42 -23.74
C TRP A 273 -9.78 -20.75 -24.71
N MET A 274 -10.51 -19.73 -24.26
CA MET A 274 -11.58 -19.10 -25.02
C MET A 274 -11.34 -17.63 -25.37
N GLY A 275 -10.12 -17.12 -25.20
CA GLY A 275 -9.81 -15.74 -25.49
C GLY A 275 -10.05 -15.31 -26.93
N TRP A 276 -9.97 -16.24 -27.88
CA TRP A 276 -10.31 -16.03 -29.28
C TRP A 276 -11.83 -15.89 -29.55
N PHE A 277 -12.68 -16.27 -28.58
CA PHE A 277 -14.14 -16.19 -28.68
C PHE A 277 -14.76 -15.52 -27.46
N PRO A 278 -14.65 -14.17 -27.31
CA PRO A 278 -15.07 -13.43 -26.11
C PRO A 278 -16.53 -13.63 -25.72
N SER A 279 -17.45 -13.73 -26.71
CA SER A 279 -18.87 -13.95 -26.43
C SER A 279 -19.16 -15.33 -25.84
N GLY A 280 -18.46 -16.35 -26.32
CA GLY A 280 -18.55 -17.71 -25.78
C GLY A 280 -17.91 -17.79 -24.38
N ARG A 281 -16.76 -17.15 -24.19
CA ARG A 281 -16.11 -17.01 -22.88
C ARG A 281 -17.08 -16.40 -21.87
N ARG A 282 -17.75 -15.31 -22.21
CA ARG A 282 -18.71 -14.63 -21.33
C ARG A 282 -19.91 -15.52 -20.98
N ARG A 283 -20.47 -16.22 -21.96
CA ARG A 283 -21.60 -17.14 -21.72
C ARG A 283 -21.23 -18.27 -20.77
N LEU A 284 -20.08 -18.91 -20.99
CA LEU A 284 -19.62 -20.02 -20.17
C LEU A 284 -19.28 -19.54 -18.75
N ALA A 285 -18.56 -18.44 -18.62
CA ALA A 285 -18.22 -17.85 -17.33
C ALA A 285 -19.49 -17.44 -16.55
N GLY A 286 -20.43 -16.76 -17.20
CA GLY A 286 -21.71 -16.38 -16.58
C GLY A 286 -22.53 -17.58 -16.12
N TRP A 287 -22.53 -18.68 -16.88
CA TRP A 287 -23.22 -19.91 -16.49
C TRP A 287 -22.55 -20.58 -15.27
N LEU A 288 -21.21 -20.66 -15.25
CA LEU A 288 -20.45 -21.24 -14.13
C LEU A 288 -20.64 -20.44 -12.83
N ILE A 289 -20.59 -19.13 -12.94
CA ILE A 289 -20.65 -18.20 -11.81
C ILE A 289 -22.08 -18.04 -11.29
N GLY A 290 -23.07 -17.99 -12.19
CA GLY A 290 -24.48 -17.82 -11.82
C GLY A 290 -25.07 -18.95 -10.98
N GLY A 291 -24.38 -20.09 -10.88
CA GLY A 291 -24.76 -21.24 -10.03
C GLY A 291 -24.03 -21.29 -8.69
N MET A 292 -23.14 -20.33 -8.39
CA MET A 292 -22.42 -20.31 -7.11
C MET A 292 -23.31 -19.81 -5.98
N GLU A 293 -23.22 -20.46 -4.81
CA GLU A 293 -23.98 -20.10 -3.61
C GLU A 293 -23.34 -18.91 -2.88
N ASP A 294 -24.16 -18.19 -2.11
CA ASP A 294 -23.71 -17.15 -1.19
C ASP A 294 -22.77 -17.74 -0.12
N ALA A 295 -21.70 -17.02 0.20
CA ALA A 295 -20.75 -17.41 1.24
C ALA A 295 -20.86 -16.48 2.45
N ARG A 296 -20.80 -17.06 3.65
CA ARG A 296 -20.79 -16.33 4.91
C ARG A 296 -19.59 -16.73 5.77
N ALA A 297 -19.04 -15.73 6.48
CA ALA A 297 -17.99 -15.94 7.47
C ALA A 297 -18.24 -15.05 8.69
N ARG A 298 -17.83 -15.51 9.86
CA ARG A 298 -17.98 -14.79 11.14
C ARG A 298 -16.71 -14.97 11.95
N ASN A 299 -16.07 -13.88 12.33
CA ASN A 299 -14.84 -13.91 13.13
C ASN A 299 -14.51 -12.51 13.64
N ARG A 300 -13.42 -12.42 14.41
CA ARG A 300 -12.76 -11.14 14.72
C ARG A 300 -12.59 -10.30 13.47
N SER A 301 -12.85 -8.99 13.59
CA SER A 301 -12.81 -8.03 12.48
C SER A 301 -11.53 -8.13 11.66
N TRP A 302 -10.37 -8.19 12.32
CA TRP A 302 -9.08 -8.23 11.64
C TRP A 302 -8.81 -9.51 10.84
N LYS A 303 -9.50 -10.61 11.17
CA LYS A 303 -9.41 -11.86 10.41
C LYS A 303 -10.28 -11.89 9.16
N LEU A 304 -11.29 -11.02 9.09
CA LEU A 304 -12.19 -10.92 7.95
C LEU A 304 -11.86 -9.75 7.02
N LEU A 305 -11.37 -8.62 7.56
CA LEU A 305 -11.06 -7.42 6.80
C LEU A 305 -9.77 -7.54 5.99
N SER A 306 -8.85 -8.40 6.42
CA SER A 306 -7.59 -8.65 5.70
C SER A 306 -7.51 -10.11 5.26
N THR A 307 -7.06 -10.33 4.03
CA THR A 307 -6.91 -11.66 3.43
C THR A 307 -5.48 -11.92 2.98
N SER A 308 -5.15 -13.18 2.76
CA SER A 308 -3.88 -13.56 2.15
C SER A 308 -4.04 -13.62 0.63
N ARG A 309 -3.11 -12.97 -0.08
CA ARG A 309 -3.08 -12.97 -1.56
C ARG A 309 -1.72 -13.46 -2.04
N PRO A 310 -1.57 -14.79 -2.24
CA PRO A 310 -0.30 -15.38 -2.68
C PRO A 310 0.04 -15.04 -4.13
N SER A 311 -0.96 -14.86 -5.01
CA SER A 311 -0.74 -14.51 -6.42
C SER A 311 -0.23 -13.09 -6.57
N LYS A 312 0.88 -12.93 -7.32
CA LYS A 312 1.45 -11.63 -7.65
C LYS A 312 0.74 -10.98 -8.83
N PHE A 313 0.67 -9.67 -8.80
CA PHE A 313 0.06 -8.83 -9.83
C PHE A 313 0.77 -7.48 -9.93
N ASN A 314 0.45 -6.72 -10.96
CA ASN A 314 0.69 -5.27 -11.06
C ASN A 314 -0.64 -4.55 -10.96
N GLU A 315 -0.66 -3.34 -10.41
CA GLU A 315 -1.90 -2.67 -10.06
C GLU A 315 -1.81 -1.16 -10.25
N THR A 316 -2.86 -0.59 -10.84
CA THR A 316 -3.16 0.84 -10.78
C THR A 316 -4.42 1.05 -9.95
N GLU A 317 -4.45 2.11 -9.16
CA GLU A 317 -5.59 2.45 -8.32
C GLU A 317 -5.72 3.98 -8.22
N TYR A 318 -6.94 4.47 -8.40
CA TYR A 318 -7.27 5.89 -8.25
C TYR A 318 -8.52 6.06 -7.40
N HIS A 319 -8.59 7.21 -6.75
CA HIS A 319 -9.69 7.60 -5.87
C HIS A 319 -10.45 8.75 -6.52
N VAL A 320 -11.60 8.43 -7.11
CA VAL A 320 -12.49 9.41 -7.76
C VAL A 320 -13.48 9.98 -6.76
N PRO A 321 -13.99 11.22 -6.96
CA PRO A 321 -15.10 11.73 -6.16
C PRO A 321 -16.25 10.72 -6.15
N ARG A 322 -16.90 10.55 -4.99
CA ARG A 322 -17.94 9.52 -4.80
C ARG A 322 -19.03 9.58 -5.85
N GLU A 323 -19.48 10.78 -6.22
CA GLU A 323 -20.51 11.01 -7.24
C GLU A 323 -20.09 10.57 -8.65
N GLN A 324 -18.79 10.44 -8.90
CA GLN A 324 -18.24 9.94 -10.17
C GLN A 324 -17.98 8.43 -10.16
N GLY A 325 -18.09 7.77 -9.00
CA GLY A 325 -17.63 6.40 -8.78
C GLY A 325 -18.24 5.39 -9.76
N ILE A 326 -19.56 5.33 -9.83
CA ILE A 326 -20.28 4.36 -10.68
C ILE A 326 -20.09 4.65 -12.17
N ALA A 327 -20.11 5.93 -12.58
CA ALA A 327 -19.86 6.32 -13.97
C ALA A 327 -18.44 5.92 -14.40
N CYS A 328 -17.46 6.21 -13.55
CA CYS A 328 -16.07 5.82 -13.78
C CYS A 328 -15.89 4.30 -13.86
N LEU A 329 -16.53 3.56 -12.96
CA LEU A 329 -16.48 2.10 -12.93
C LEU A 329 -17.06 1.50 -14.23
N ARG A 330 -18.17 2.03 -14.76
CA ARG A 330 -18.74 1.62 -16.04
C ARG A 330 -17.75 1.81 -17.19
N ASP A 331 -17.07 2.96 -17.24
CA ASP A 331 -16.07 3.26 -18.28
C ASP A 331 -14.86 2.32 -18.20
N VAL A 332 -14.40 2.03 -16.98
CA VAL A 332 -13.27 1.10 -16.75
C VAL A 332 -13.66 -0.33 -17.16
N ILE A 333 -14.84 -0.81 -16.77
CA ILE A 333 -15.34 -2.13 -17.16
C ILE A 333 -15.42 -2.22 -18.68
N GLN A 334 -15.95 -1.20 -19.35
CA GLN A 334 -16.05 -1.17 -20.81
C GLN A 334 -14.65 -1.24 -21.46
N ALA A 335 -13.65 -0.58 -20.91
CA ALA A 335 -12.26 -0.64 -21.38
C ALA A 335 -11.67 -2.06 -21.20
N LEU A 336 -11.86 -2.66 -20.03
CA LEU A 336 -11.37 -4.01 -19.74
C LEU A 336 -12.02 -5.08 -20.63
N GLU A 337 -13.31 -4.95 -20.93
CA GLU A 337 -14.07 -5.89 -21.79
C GLU A 337 -13.63 -5.85 -23.26
N ARG A 338 -12.79 -4.91 -23.66
CA ARG A 338 -12.13 -4.87 -24.97
C ARG A 338 -10.74 -5.52 -24.96
N ARG A 339 -10.24 -5.94 -23.78
CA ARG A 339 -8.90 -6.48 -23.59
C ARG A 339 -8.95 -7.94 -23.19
N ASN A 340 -8.52 -8.80 -24.11
CA ASN A 340 -8.56 -10.24 -23.92
C ASN A 340 -7.67 -10.74 -22.77
N GLU A 341 -6.57 -10.03 -22.48
CA GLU A 341 -5.66 -10.35 -21.40
C GLU A 341 -6.26 -10.14 -19.99
N ALA A 342 -7.32 -9.35 -19.85
CA ALA A 342 -7.95 -9.07 -18.56
C ALA A 342 -8.69 -10.29 -17.99
N TYR A 343 -8.31 -10.70 -16.78
CA TYR A 343 -9.01 -11.76 -16.03
C TYR A 343 -8.96 -11.53 -14.51
N PHE A 344 -8.04 -10.71 -14.01
CA PHE A 344 -8.02 -10.34 -12.60
C PHE A 344 -9.27 -9.55 -12.23
N PRO A 345 -9.86 -9.81 -11.05
CA PRO A 345 -10.98 -9.03 -10.56
C PRO A 345 -10.62 -7.55 -10.43
N LEU A 346 -11.52 -6.68 -10.90
CA LEU A 346 -11.47 -5.24 -10.68
C LEU A 346 -12.12 -4.93 -9.34
N GLU A 347 -11.43 -4.16 -8.50
CA GLU A 347 -11.89 -3.83 -7.16
C GLU A 347 -12.51 -2.44 -7.10
N PHE A 348 -13.65 -2.33 -6.39
CA PHE A 348 -14.34 -1.07 -6.16
C PHE A 348 -14.71 -0.92 -4.69
N ARG A 349 -14.30 0.19 -4.07
CA ARG A 349 -14.46 0.48 -2.65
C ARG A 349 -14.97 1.88 -2.40
N TYR A 350 -15.56 2.10 -1.22
CA TYR A 350 -15.94 3.41 -0.72
C TYR A 350 -15.01 3.82 0.41
N VAL A 351 -14.57 5.08 0.42
CA VAL A 351 -13.70 5.63 1.47
C VAL A 351 -14.16 7.04 1.81
N LYS A 352 -14.34 7.31 3.10
CA LYS A 352 -14.67 8.64 3.60
C LYS A 352 -13.49 9.59 3.52
N GLY A 353 -13.76 10.86 3.23
CA GLY A 353 -12.76 11.93 3.17
C GLY A 353 -12.07 12.21 4.51
N ASP A 354 -10.87 12.77 4.42
CA ASP A 354 -10.03 13.15 5.56
C ASP A 354 -9.36 14.52 5.35
N ASP A 355 -8.47 14.92 6.26
CA ASP A 355 -7.80 16.22 6.29
C ASP A 355 -6.27 16.16 6.11
N ALA A 356 -5.69 14.99 5.84
CA ALA A 356 -4.25 14.88 5.60
C ALA A 356 -3.86 15.49 4.25
N TRP A 357 -2.79 16.26 4.21
CA TRP A 357 -2.48 17.13 3.07
C TRP A 357 -2.27 16.40 1.75
N LEU A 358 -1.51 15.30 1.76
CA LEU A 358 -1.29 14.47 0.57
C LEU A 358 -2.18 13.22 0.52
N SER A 359 -3.23 13.17 1.34
CA SER A 359 -4.20 12.09 1.24
C SER A 359 -4.96 12.16 -0.09
N PRO A 360 -5.09 11.04 -0.81
CA PRO A 360 -5.96 10.98 -1.98
C PRO A 360 -7.44 11.30 -1.64
N PHE A 361 -7.81 11.16 -0.37
CA PHE A 361 -9.15 11.41 0.16
C PHE A 361 -9.31 12.81 0.79
N HIS A 362 -8.29 13.66 0.67
CA HIS A 362 -8.33 15.00 1.26
C HIS A 362 -9.55 15.78 0.82
N GLY A 363 -10.40 16.17 1.79
CA GLY A 363 -11.53 17.07 1.61
C GLY A 363 -12.70 16.49 0.81
N ARG A 364 -12.75 15.18 0.50
CA ARG A 364 -13.86 14.59 -0.26
C ARG A 364 -14.01 13.09 -0.01
N ASP A 365 -15.26 12.62 0.02
CA ASP A 365 -15.58 11.21 -0.02
C ASP A 365 -15.24 10.66 -1.42
N CYS A 366 -14.70 9.44 -1.47
CA CYS A 366 -14.22 8.83 -2.70
C CYS A 366 -14.76 7.43 -2.92
N CYS A 367 -14.75 7.03 -4.21
CA CYS A 367 -14.71 5.65 -4.61
C CYS A 367 -13.30 5.30 -5.07
N SER A 368 -12.75 4.19 -4.59
CA SER A 368 -11.46 3.64 -5.04
C SER A 368 -11.70 2.59 -6.10
N ILE A 369 -10.99 2.70 -7.21
CA ILE A 369 -11.07 1.76 -8.33
C ILE A 369 -9.68 1.23 -8.59
N ALA A 370 -9.48 -0.08 -8.37
CA ALA A 370 -8.21 -0.76 -8.56
C ALA A 370 -8.30 -1.79 -9.69
N VAL A 371 -7.38 -1.70 -10.64
CA VAL A 371 -7.29 -2.60 -11.79
C VAL A 371 -5.96 -3.34 -11.75
N HIS A 372 -6.03 -4.66 -11.85
CA HIS A 372 -4.91 -5.56 -11.73
C HIS A 372 -4.55 -6.19 -13.07
N ALA A 373 -3.25 -6.42 -13.27
CA ALA A 373 -2.72 -7.22 -14.36
C ALA A 373 -1.88 -8.36 -13.79
N ALA A 374 -1.91 -9.54 -14.44
CA ALA A 374 -1.13 -10.69 -13.99
C ALA A 374 0.36 -10.38 -13.95
N HIS A 375 1.05 -10.87 -12.92
CA HIS A 375 2.50 -10.75 -12.84
C HIS A 375 3.19 -11.45 -14.03
N GLY A 376 4.16 -10.75 -14.63
CA GLY A 376 4.88 -11.25 -15.79
C GLY A 376 4.16 -11.10 -17.14
N GLU A 377 2.93 -10.58 -17.16
CA GLU A 377 2.21 -10.23 -18.37
C GLU A 377 2.31 -8.73 -18.69
N ALA A 378 1.98 -8.35 -19.94
CA ALA A 378 1.92 -6.96 -20.35
C ALA A 378 0.88 -6.20 -19.53
N HIS A 379 1.29 -5.05 -18.98
CA HIS A 379 0.44 -4.22 -18.10
C HIS A 379 0.47 -2.74 -18.46
N ASP A 380 1.05 -2.39 -19.62
CA ASP A 380 1.15 -0.99 -20.09
C ASP A 380 -0.22 -0.31 -20.21
N TYR A 381 -1.27 -1.08 -20.49
CA TYR A 381 -2.63 -0.57 -20.58
C TYR A 381 -3.15 0.03 -19.26
N LEU A 382 -2.61 -0.39 -18.12
CA LEU A 382 -2.95 0.21 -16.82
C LEU A 382 -2.63 1.70 -16.79
N LEU A 383 -1.52 2.10 -17.40
CA LEU A 383 -1.11 3.51 -17.52
C LEU A 383 -1.66 4.18 -18.77
N ALA A 384 -1.63 3.49 -19.91
CA ALA A 384 -1.97 4.08 -21.20
C ALA A 384 -3.48 4.22 -21.45
N GLU A 385 -4.32 3.37 -20.86
CA GLU A 385 -5.76 3.36 -21.09
C GLU A 385 -6.57 3.57 -19.82
N ILE A 386 -6.30 2.80 -18.75
CA ILE A 386 -7.08 2.85 -17.51
C ILE A 386 -6.80 4.14 -16.75
N GLY A 387 -5.54 4.52 -16.57
CA GLY A 387 -5.16 5.76 -15.89
C GLY A 387 -5.85 7.01 -16.46
N PRO A 388 -5.85 7.25 -17.78
CA PRO A 388 -6.59 8.35 -18.40
C PRO A 388 -8.09 8.35 -18.13
N ILE A 389 -8.74 7.17 -18.08
CA ILE A 389 -10.16 7.07 -17.71
C ILE A 389 -10.37 7.56 -16.27
N LEU A 390 -9.59 7.04 -15.32
CA LEU A 390 -9.67 7.40 -13.91
C LEU A 390 -9.42 8.90 -13.68
N ARG A 391 -8.47 9.50 -14.41
CA ARG A 391 -8.19 10.95 -14.37
C ARG A 391 -9.33 11.80 -14.90
N ARG A 392 -10.00 11.39 -15.99
CA ARG A 392 -11.16 12.14 -16.53
C ARG A 392 -12.30 12.25 -15.53
N HIS A 393 -12.45 11.30 -14.64
CA HIS A 393 -13.41 11.33 -13.54
C HIS A 393 -12.88 12.01 -12.27
N GLY A 394 -11.80 12.79 -12.36
CA GLY A 394 -11.23 13.53 -11.24
C GLY A 394 -10.48 12.68 -10.22
N GLY A 395 -9.96 11.53 -10.64
CA GLY A 395 -9.24 10.60 -9.79
C GLY A 395 -7.88 11.13 -9.32
N ARG A 396 -7.55 10.91 -8.05
CA ARG A 396 -6.21 11.05 -7.47
C ARG A 396 -5.58 9.66 -7.39
N PRO A 397 -4.32 9.48 -7.84
CA PRO A 397 -3.67 8.17 -7.77
C PRO A 397 -3.38 7.77 -6.32
N HIS A 398 -3.43 6.47 -6.03
CA HIS A 398 -2.84 5.92 -4.83
C HIS A 398 -1.31 5.97 -4.94
N TRP A 399 -0.63 6.55 -3.94
CA TRP A 399 0.82 6.81 -3.99
C TRP A 399 1.69 5.57 -4.17
N GLY A 400 1.25 4.43 -3.69
CA GLY A 400 1.95 3.15 -3.82
C GLY A 400 1.56 2.33 -5.04
N LYS A 401 0.68 2.80 -5.92
CA LYS A 401 0.19 2.07 -7.09
C LYS A 401 0.72 2.69 -8.39
N LEU A 402 0.62 1.96 -9.49
CA LEU A 402 1.13 2.43 -10.78
C LEU A 402 0.39 3.69 -11.25
N HIS A 403 1.13 4.74 -11.47
CA HIS A 403 0.69 5.96 -12.16
C HIS A 403 1.88 6.65 -12.81
N ASP A 404 1.61 7.48 -13.80
CA ASP A 404 2.61 8.22 -14.58
C ASP A 404 2.55 9.75 -14.35
N LEU A 405 1.75 10.20 -13.36
CA LEU A 405 1.59 11.61 -13.04
C LEU A 405 2.86 12.18 -12.42
N ARG A 406 3.17 13.43 -12.80
CA ARG A 406 4.29 14.22 -12.31
C ARG A 406 3.81 15.44 -11.55
N ALA A 407 4.73 16.18 -10.95
CA ALA A 407 4.44 17.35 -10.12
C ALA A 407 3.46 18.35 -10.75
N ALA A 408 3.58 18.65 -12.05
CA ALA A 408 2.70 19.59 -12.75
C ALA A 408 1.23 19.11 -12.79
N GLU A 409 1.02 17.80 -12.84
CA GLU A 409 -0.31 17.18 -12.89
C GLU A 409 -0.85 16.89 -11.47
N LEU A 410 0.04 16.58 -10.52
CA LEU A 410 -0.31 16.29 -9.13
C LEU A 410 -0.63 17.55 -8.32
N ALA A 411 0.14 18.61 -8.50
CA ALA A 411 -0.01 19.83 -7.71
C ALA A 411 -1.44 20.41 -7.73
N PRO A 412 -2.16 20.46 -8.86
CA PRO A 412 -3.56 20.92 -8.87
C PRO A 412 -4.54 20.02 -8.14
N LEU A 413 -4.18 18.76 -7.91
CA LEU A 413 -5.06 17.78 -7.26
C LEU A 413 -5.06 17.89 -5.73
N TYR A 414 -4.02 18.47 -5.14
CA TYR A 414 -3.81 18.55 -3.70
C TYR A 414 -3.75 20.01 -3.22
N PRO A 415 -4.76 20.51 -2.48
CA PRO A 415 -4.83 21.90 -2.06
C PRO A 415 -3.60 22.38 -1.27
N HIS A 416 -3.01 21.51 -0.46
CA HIS A 416 -1.84 21.80 0.38
C HIS A 416 -0.50 21.33 -0.22
N TRP A 417 -0.44 21.17 -1.55
CA TRP A 417 0.80 20.72 -2.20
C TRP A 417 2.00 21.62 -1.89
N ARG A 418 1.82 22.95 -1.99
CA ARG A 418 2.88 23.91 -1.71
C ARG A 418 3.27 23.93 -0.24
N ASP A 419 2.29 23.91 0.66
CA ASP A 419 2.50 23.87 2.10
C ASP A 419 3.30 22.63 2.49
N PHE A 420 2.99 21.47 1.91
CA PHE A 420 3.75 20.25 2.11
C PHE A 420 5.21 20.38 1.64
N LEU A 421 5.45 20.98 0.47
CA LEU A 421 6.80 21.19 -0.04
C LEU A 421 7.61 22.15 0.84
N GLU A 422 6.98 23.15 1.45
CA GLU A 422 7.63 24.06 2.41
C GLU A 422 8.03 23.31 3.68
N VAL A 423 7.12 22.59 4.30
CA VAL A 423 7.42 21.75 5.49
C VAL A 423 8.53 20.75 5.18
N ARG A 424 8.46 20.06 4.05
CA ARG A 424 9.51 19.14 3.60
C ARG A 424 10.87 19.82 3.50
N ARG A 425 10.93 21.02 2.89
CA ARG A 425 12.17 21.78 2.72
C ARG A 425 12.74 22.25 4.07
N GLU A 426 11.89 22.65 5.01
CA GLU A 426 12.31 23.02 6.36
C GLU A 426 12.91 21.85 7.14
N LEU A 427 12.29 20.66 7.06
CA LEU A 427 12.74 19.49 7.80
C LEU A 427 13.90 18.75 7.11
N ASP A 428 13.97 18.80 5.80
CA ASP A 428 15.03 18.17 4.99
C ASP A 428 15.57 19.13 3.91
N PRO A 429 16.28 20.20 4.29
CA PRO A 429 16.74 21.20 3.32
C PRO A 429 17.73 20.65 2.28
N ARG A 430 18.43 19.56 2.62
CA ARG A 430 19.40 18.92 1.72
C ARG A 430 18.77 17.82 0.84
N GLY A 431 17.51 17.46 1.07
CA GLY A 431 16.85 16.39 0.34
C GLY A 431 17.43 15.01 0.62
N ARG A 432 17.88 14.75 1.87
CA ARG A 432 18.44 13.47 2.31
C ARG A 432 17.47 12.29 2.17
N LEU A 433 16.18 12.59 2.24
CA LEU A 433 15.10 11.61 2.12
C LEU A 433 14.55 11.46 0.70
N LEU A 434 15.10 12.19 -0.27
CA LEU A 434 14.58 12.21 -1.64
C LEU A 434 15.46 11.39 -2.59
N ASN A 435 14.92 10.28 -3.08
CA ASN A 435 15.50 9.57 -4.22
C ASN A 435 15.12 10.26 -5.55
N PRO A 436 15.70 9.88 -6.71
CA PRO A 436 15.39 10.48 -7.99
C PRO A 436 13.89 10.47 -8.36
N TYR A 437 13.19 9.39 -8.01
CA TYR A 437 11.75 9.27 -8.25
C TYR A 437 10.96 10.35 -7.49
N LEU A 438 11.21 10.50 -6.20
CA LEU A 438 10.54 11.51 -5.37
C LEU A 438 10.87 12.94 -5.80
N ARG A 439 12.11 13.22 -6.23
CA ARG A 439 12.47 14.52 -6.79
C ARG A 439 11.63 14.85 -8.01
N THR A 440 11.48 13.90 -8.93
CA THR A 440 10.63 14.05 -10.11
C THR A 440 9.15 14.19 -9.74
N LEU A 441 8.67 13.32 -8.83
CA LEU A 441 7.29 13.30 -8.38
C LEU A 441 6.86 14.61 -7.74
N LEU A 442 7.71 15.17 -6.88
CA LEU A 442 7.45 16.42 -6.14
C LEU A 442 7.87 17.68 -6.92
N GLY A 443 8.60 17.55 -8.02
CA GLY A 443 9.11 18.68 -8.82
C GLY A 443 10.17 19.50 -8.07
N VAL A 444 11.01 18.83 -7.29
CA VAL A 444 12.09 19.46 -6.51
C VAL A 444 13.47 19.00 -7.00
N ALA A 445 14.45 19.91 -6.92
CA ALA A 445 15.83 19.65 -7.34
C ALA A 445 16.56 18.62 -6.43
#